data_29ba572ccc24edc2cec5c155bc241549
#
_entry.id   29ba572ccc24edc2cec5c155bc241549
#
_cell.length_a   1.000
_cell.length_b   1.000
_cell.length_c   1.000
_cell.angle_alpha   90.00
_cell.angle_beta   90.00
_cell.angle_gamma   90.00
#
_symmetry.space_group_name_H-M   'P 1'
#
loop_
_entity.id
_entity.type
_entity.pdbx_description
1 polymer ?
#
loop_
_entity_poly.entity_id
_entity_poly.type
_entity_poly.pdbx_seq_one_letter_code
_entity_poly.pdbx_strand_id
1 'polypeptide(L)'
;MKGVLKMKLLEDRILRDGQVRPGNVLKVDCFLNHQLDVDLLDKIGEEFYRIFKDDGVNKILTIEASGIAIACMTARHFDVPVVFAKKAKSKNIDGDVYTSTVHSYTYGKDYNITLAQKFLGPNDRVLILDDFLANGKAMRGLLDVCQQAGAS
;
A
#
# COMPACT_ATOMS: atom_id res chain seq x y z
N MET A 1 -6.06 8.89 -15.61
CA MET A 1 -4.90 8.24 -15.00
C MET A 1 -3.76 9.24 -14.95
N LYS A 2 -3.35 9.68 -13.74
CA LYS A 2 -2.19 10.58 -13.58
C LYS A 2 -0.97 9.76 -14.05
N GLY A 3 -0.17 10.29 -14.99
CA GLY A 3 0.94 9.56 -15.63
C GLY A 3 2.01 9.08 -14.64
N VAL A 4 3.05 8.40 -15.14
CA VAL A 4 4.19 7.96 -14.31
C VAL A 4 4.83 9.18 -13.66
N LEU A 5 4.69 9.26 -12.35
CA LEU A 5 5.22 10.35 -11.54
C LEU A 5 6.65 10.00 -11.12
N LYS A 6 7.58 10.89 -11.42
CA LYS A 6 8.98 10.74 -11.04
C LYS A 6 9.22 11.51 -9.75
N MET A 7 9.65 10.81 -8.72
CA MET A 7 10.10 11.41 -7.48
C MET A 7 11.63 11.33 -7.40
N LYS A 8 12.29 12.43 -7.78
CA LYS A 8 13.76 12.51 -7.86
C LYS A 8 14.44 12.08 -6.57
N LEU A 9 13.91 12.47 -5.41
CA LEU A 9 14.47 12.11 -4.11
C LEU A 9 14.50 10.59 -3.89
N LEU A 10 13.42 9.88 -4.26
CA LEU A 10 13.36 8.42 -4.15
C LEU A 10 14.25 7.74 -5.18
N GLU A 11 14.27 8.25 -6.41
CA GLU A 11 15.17 7.75 -7.47
C GLU A 11 16.62 7.84 -7.05
N ASP A 12 17.07 8.99 -6.54
CA ASP A 12 18.43 9.20 -6.07
C ASP A 12 18.78 8.30 -4.87
N ARG A 13 17.81 8.06 -3.97
CA ARG A 13 18.00 7.15 -2.84
C ARG A 13 18.17 5.70 -3.32
N ILE A 14 17.34 5.26 -4.27
CA ILE A 14 17.45 3.92 -4.87
C ILE A 14 18.79 3.75 -5.59
N LEU A 15 19.23 4.73 -6.37
CA LEU A 15 20.51 4.67 -7.08
C LEU A 15 21.72 4.62 -6.13
N ARG A 16 21.64 5.30 -4.99
CA ARG A 16 22.72 5.35 -4.01
C ARG A 16 22.81 4.10 -3.15
N ASP A 17 21.69 3.64 -2.61
CA ASP A 17 21.63 2.64 -1.54
C ASP A 17 20.92 1.34 -1.94
N GLY A 18 20.21 1.33 -3.08
CA GLY A 18 19.54 0.15 -3.61
C GLY A 18 20.52 -0.86 -4.21
N GLN A 19 20.19 -2.13 -4.13
CA GLN A 19 21.01 -3.22 -4.68
C GLN A 19 20.16 -4.05 -5.66
N VAL A 20 20.68 -4.26 -6.86
CA VAL A 20 20.07 -5.18 -7.81
C VAL A 20 20.65 -6.58 -7.61
N ARG A 21 19.78 -7.55 -7.39
CA ARG A 21 20.12 -8.96 -7.21
C ARG A 21 19.77 -9.76 -8.46
N PRO A 22 20.34 -10.98 -8.65
CA PRO A 22 19.95 -11.87 -9.74
C PRO A 22 18.42 -12.07 -9.81
N GLY A 23 17.87 -12.13 -11.02
CA GLY A 23 16.43 -12.23 -11.25
C GLY A 23 15.68 -10.88 -11.23
N ASN A 24 16.40 -9.77 -11.45
CA ASN A 24 15.84 -8.40 -11.46
C ASN A 24 15.17 -8.00 -10.14
N VAL A 25 15.68 -8.49 -9.02
CA VAL A 25 15.17 -8.14 -7.70
C VAL A 25 15.85 -6.86 -7.21
N LEU A 26 15.08 -5.80 -7.03
CA LEU A 26 15.56 -4.57 -6.39
C LEU A 26 15.44 -4.72 -4.88
N LYS A 27 16.54 -4.61 -4.15
CA LYS A 27 16.62 -4.63 -2.69
C LYS A 27 16.79 -3.21 -2.16
N VAL A 28 15.85 -2.77 -1.34
CA VAL A 28 15.79 -1.44 -0.73
C VAL A 28 15.47 -1.54 0.77
N ASP A 29 15.85 -2.67 1.36
CA ASP A 29 15.52 -3.03 2.74
C ASP A 29 16.17 -2.12 3.80
N CYS A 30 17.23 -1.42 3.44
CA CYS A 30 17.92 -0.52 4.35
C CYS A 30 17.24 0.85 4.55
N PHE A 31 16.16 1.16 3.80
CA PHE A 31 15.47 2.44 3.94
C PHE A 31 13.95 2.39 3.72
N LEU A 32 13.40 1.32 3.13
CA LEU A 32 11.99 1.31 2.72
C LEU A 32 11.15 0.23 3.39
N ASN A 33 11.59 -1.04 3.45
CA ASN A 33 10.71 -2.15 3.80
C ASN A 33 11.28 -3.16 4.82
N HIS A 34 12.41 -2.85 5.46
CA HIS A 34 12.92 -3.56 6.62
C HIS A 34 13.43 -2.58 7.68
N GLN A 35 14.48 -1.83 7.38
CA GLN A 35 14.78 -0.59 8.09
C GLN A 35 14.06 0.56 7.38
N LEU A 36 13.46 1.46 8.15
CA LEU A 36 12.66 2.57 7.63
C LEU A 36 13.41 3.88 7.81
N ASP A 37 13.63 4.61 6.71
CA ASP A 37 14.05 6.00 6.76
C ASP A 37 12.80 6.88 6.87
N VAL A 38 12.50 7.31 8.09
CA VAL A 38 11.24 8.01 8.40
C VAL A 38 11.13 9.34 7.67
N ASP A 39 12.26 10.07 7.54
CA ASP A 39 12.26 11.35 6.82
C ASP A 39 12.00 11.15 5.31
N LEU A 40 12.55 10.10 4.73
CA LEU A 40 12.26 9.73 3.34
C LEU A 40 10.80 9.34 3.16
N LEU A 41 10.25 8.53 4.07
CA LEU A 41 8.85 8.11 4.02
C LEU A 41 7.90 9.30 4.17
N ASP A 42 8.21 10.27 5.02
CA ASP A 42 7.43 11.50 5.15
C ASP A 42 7.43 12.32 3.85
N LYS A 43 8.59 12.45 3.19
CA LYS A 43 8.70 13.10 1.87
C LYS A 43 7.93 12.37 0.77
N ILE A 44 7.91 11.04 0.81
CA ILE A 44 7.06 10.24 -0.10
C ILE A 44 5.58 10.53 0.17
N GLY A 45 5.18 10.61 1.44
CA GLY A 45 3.82 10.97 1.83
C GLY A 45 3.40 12.36 1.37
N GLU A 46 4.29 13.34 1.53
CA GLU A 46 4.08 14.71 1.03
C GLU A 46 3.86 14.73 -0.49
N GLU A 47 4.65 13.95 -1.24
CA GLU A 47 4.52 13.87 -2.70
C GLU A 47 3.19 13.22 -3.12
N PHE A 48 2.75 12.13 -2.46
CA PHE A 48 1.43 11.56 -2.69
C PHE A 48 0.32 12.57 -2.41
N TYR A 49 0.42 13.32 -1.33
CA TYR A 49 -0.54 14.37 -1.03
C TYR A 49 -0.57 15.44 -2.13
N ARG A 50 0.58 15.94 -2.57
CA ARG A 50 0.67 16.92 -3.66
C ARG A 50 -0.05 16.46 -4.94
N ILE A 51 0.01 15.16 -5.23
CA ILE A 51 -0.56 14.55 -6.44
C ILE A 51 -2.06 14.35 -6.34
N PHE A 52 -2.55 13.90 -5.17
CA PHE A 52 -3.91 13.39 -4.99
C PHE A 52 -4.80 14.26 -4.08
N LYS A 53 -4.32 15.38 -3.56
CA LYS A 53 -5.07 16.25 -2.62
C LYS A 53 -6.44 16.71 -3.14
N ASP A 54 -6.58 16.86 -4.46
CA ASP A 54 -7.81 17.34 -5.10
C ASP A 54 -8.76 16.20 -5.49
N ASP A 55 -8.39 14.95 -5.21
CA ASP A 55 -9.18 13.77 -5.58
C ASP A 55 -10.21 13.38 -4.51
N GLY A 56 -10.31 14.15 -3.40
CA GLY A 56 -11.29 13.93 -2.33
C GLY A 56 -11.04 12.66 -1.51
N VAL A 57 -9.78 12.21 -1.44
CA VAL A 57 -9.37 11.04 -0.65
C VAL A 57 -9.75 11.24 0.82
N ASN A 58 -10.49 10.30 1.39
CA ASN A 58 -10.87 10.30 2.80
C ASN A 58 -10.39 9.05 3.57
N LYS A 59 -9.70 8.13 2.88
CA LYS A 59 -9.14 6.92 3.48
C LYS A 59 -7.95 6.41 2.68
N ILE A 60 -6.93 5.89 3.37
CA ILE A 60 -5.81 5.20 2.74
C ILE A 60 -5.92 3.71 3.04
N LEU A 61 -5.77 2.89 1.99
CA LEU A 61 -5.77 1.43 2.08
C LEU A 61 -4.42 0.88 1.64
N THR A 62 -3.92 -0.07 2.41
CA THR A 62 -2.69 -0.79 2.10
C THR A 62 -2.80 -2.27 2.49
N ILE A 63 -1.70 -2.99 2.39
CA ILE A 63 -1.57 -4.39 2.83
C ILE A 63 -0.40 -4.54 3.80
N GLU A 64 -0.54 -5.42 4.79
CA GLU A 64 0.56 -5.74 5.70
C GLU A 64 1.72 -6.43 4.95
N ALA A 65 3.01 -6.18 5.32
CA ALA A 65 3.40 -5.33 6.43
C ALA A 65 4.03 -4.01 5.95
N SER A 66 4.86 -4.03 4.90
CA SER A 66 5.76 -2.93 4.49
C SER A 66 5.02 -1.69 3.99
N GLY A 67 3.88 -1.85 3.32
CA GLY A 67 3.05 -0.74 2.86
C GLY A 67 2.50 0.14 3.99
N ILE A 68 2.38 -0.39 5.22
CA ILE A 68 1.79 0.33 6.36
C ILE A 68 2.56 1.61 6.69
N ALA A 69 3.89 1.55 6.68
CA ALA A 69 4.71 2.72 7.03
C ALA A 69 4.50 3.88 6.05
N ILE A 70 4.52 3.61 4.76
CA ILE A 70 4.26 4.62 3.71
C ILE A 70 2.84 5.17 3.84
N ALA A 71 1.87 4.28 4.06
CA ALA A 71 0.47 4.67 4.23
C ALA A 71 0.27 5.61 5.44
N CYS A 72 0.90 5.31 6.57
CA CYS A 72 0.83 6.15 7.77
C CYS A 72 1.45 7.55 7.54
N MET A 73 2.62 7.63 6.90
CA MET A 73 3.23 8.92 6.59
C MET A 73 2.38 9.73 5.61
N THR A 74 1.84 9.09 4.58
CA THR A 74 0.93 9.74 3.63
C THR A 74 -0.36 10.23 4.31
N ALA A 75 -0.95 9.42 5.17
CA ALA A 75 -2.21 9.74 5.87
C ALA A 75 -2.10 10.99 6.74
N ARG A 76 -0.93 11.26 7.33
CA ARG A 76 -0.67 12.50 8.08
C ARG A 76 -0.86 13.75 7.24
N HIS A 77 -0.44 13.71 5.96
CA HIS A 77 -0.59 14.84 5.05
C HIS A 77 -2.04 15.02 4.56
N PHE A 78 -2.80 13.92 4.47
CA PHE A 78 -4.22 13.95 4.10
C PHE A 78 -5.15 14.20 5.28
N ASP A 79 -4.69 14.03 6.52
CA ASP A 79 -5.52 14.02 7.75
C ASP A 79 -6.66 12.98 7.68
N VAL A 80 -6.33 11.76 7.26
CA VAL A 80 -7.30 10.66 7.06
C VAL A 80 -6.82 9.36 7.74
N PRO A 81 -7.72 8.44 8.07
CA PRO A 81 -7.35 7.15 8.63
C PRO A 81 -6.67 6.24 7.60
N VAL A 82 -5.84 5.31 8.12
CA VAL A 82 -5.26 4.20 7.37
C VAL A 82 -5.97 2.91 7.75
N VAL A 83 -6.32 2.12 6.75
CA VAL A 83 -6.81 0.75 6.91
C VAL A 83 -5.87 -0.18 6.15
N PHE A 84 -5.57 -1.34 6.70
CA PHE A 84 -4.73 -2.32 6.01
C PHE A 84 -5.36 -3.71 6.00
N ALA A 85 -5.27 -4.36 4.83
CA ALA A 85 -5.65 -5.74 4.68
C ALA A 85 -4.60 -6.67 5.31
N LYS A 86 -5.05 -7.72 5.98
CA LYS A 86 -4.21 -8.73 6.61
C LYS A 86 -4.04 -9.94 5.70
N LYS A 87 -2.84 -10.51 5.64
CA LYS A 87 -2.50 -11.70 4.82
C LYS A 87 -2.96 -13.03 5.43
N ALA A 88 -3.48 -13.03 6.64
CA ALA A 88 -3.99 -14.24 7.29
C ALA A 88 -5.34 -13.96 7.96
N LYS A 89 -6.18 -14.99 8.10
CA LYS A 89 -7.33 -14.92 9.00
C LYS A 89 -6.81 -14.68 10.42
N SER A 90 -6.90 -13.46 10.88
CA SER A 90 -6.62 -13.13 12.28
C SER A 90 -7.84 -13.54 13.10
N LYS A 91 -7.63 -14.32 14.17
CA LYS A 91 -8.67 -14.63 15.17
C LYS A 91 -9.24 -13.36 15.85
N ASN A 92 -8.58 -12.22 15.66
CA ASN A 92 -8.93 -10.94 16.26
C ASN A 92 -9.73 -10.03 15.31
N ILE A 93 -10.26 -10.54 14.19
CA ILE A 93 -11.17 -9.80 13.35
C ILE A 93 -12.59 -10.22 13.74
N ASP A 94 -13.26 -9.35 14.51
CA ASP A 94 -14.66 -9.53 14.86
C ASP A 94 -15.56 -9.01 13.74
N GLY A 95 -16.61 -9.77 13.42
CA GLY A 95 -17.61 -9.41 12.43
C GLY A 95 -17.29 -9.88 11.01
N ASP A 96 -18.06 -9.35 10.05
CA ASP A 96 -17.93 -9.68 8.64
C ASP A 96 -16.67 -9.09 8.02
N VAL A 97 -16.12 -9.79 7.04
CA VAL A 97 -14.89 -9.40 6.35
C VAL A 97 -15.08 -9.40 4.84
N TYR A 98 -14.40 -8.49 4.18
CA TYR A 98 -14.07 -8.61 2.76
C TYR A 98 -12.86 -9.54 2.62
N THR A 99 -12.88 -10.40 1.61
CA THR A 99 -11.77 -11.35 1.37
C THR A 99 -11.46 -11.39 -0.11
N SER A 100 -10.17 -11.35 -0.44
CA SER A 100 -9.69 -11.56 -1.81
C SER A 100 -8.51 -12.54 -1.81
N THR A 101 -8.44 -13.37 -2.84
CA THR A 101 -7.34 -14.32 -3.03
C THR A 101 -6.24 -13.70 -3.90
N VAL A 102 -5.04 -13.63 -3.36
CA VAL A 102 -3.85 -13.12 -4.05
C VAL A 102 -2.88 -14.26 -4.31
N HIS A 103 -2.53 -14.46 -5.56
CA HIS A 103 -1.55 -15.47 -5.94
C HIS A 103 -0.12 -14.92 -5.83
N SER A 104 0.73 -15.52 -4.99
CA SER A 104 2.14 -15.16 -4.88
C SER A 104 3.00 -16.00 -5.80
N TYR A 105 3.60 -15.38 -6.83
CA TYR A 105 4.57 -16.08 -7.68
C TYR A 105 5.89 -16.39 -6.98
N THR A 106 6.31 -15.55 -6.05
CA THR A 106 7.57 -15.70 -5.33
C THR A 106 7.59 -16.97 -4.47
N TYR A 107 6.44 -17.33 -3.93
CA TYR A 107 6.29 -18.51 -3.06
C TYR A 107 5.44 -19.63 -3.69
N GLY A 108 4.91 -19.44 -4.91
CA GLY A 108 4.05 -20.41 -5.60
C GLY A 108 2.77 -20.78 -4.83
N LYS A 109 2.32 -19.91 -3.92
CA LYS A 109 1.16 -20.16 -3.03
C LYS A 109 0.17 -19.01 -3.11
N ASP A 110 -1.10 -19.38 -3.07
CA ASP A 110 -2.18 -18.41 -2.88
C ASP A 110 -2.28 -18.03 -1.40
N TYR A 111 -2.53 -16.78 -1.14
CA TYR A 111 -2.90 -16.30 0.18
C TYR A 111 -4.12 -15.40 0.10
N ASN A 112 -4.93 -15.45 1.14
CA ASN A 112 -6.08 -14.59 1.24
C ASN A 112 -5.70 -13.31 1.99
N ILE A 113 -6.17 -12.19 1.47
CA ILE A 113 -6.19 -10.94 2.22
C ILE A 113 -7.57 -10.74 2.78
N THR A 114 -7.65 -10.20 3.98
CA THR A 114 -8.90 -9.96 4.70
C THR A 114 -8.93 -8.57 5.30
N LEU A 115 -10.10 -7.93 5.28
CA LEU A 115 -10.35 -6.63 5.86
C LEU A 115 -11.73 -6.59 6.50
N ALA A 116 -11.84 -6.13 7.75
CA ALA A 116 -13.12 -6.04 8.44
C ALA A 116 -14.04 -5.00 7.77
N GLN A 117 -15.28 -5.39 7.46
CA GLN A 117 -16.25 -4.56 6.73
C GLN A 117 -16.53 -3.22 7.42
N LYS A 118 -16.50 -3.18 8.75
CA LYS A 118 -16.73 -1.96 9.53
C LYS A 118 -15.74 -0.82 9.25
N PHE A 119 -14.61 -1.09 8.58
CA PHE A 119 -13.57 -0.09 8.29
C PHE A 119 -13.55 0.41 6.86
N LEU A 120 -14.36 -0.19 5.97
CA LEU A 120 -14.42 0.20 4.56
C LEU A 120 -15.84 0.08 4.02
N GLY A 121 -16.33 1.13 3.39
CA GLY A 121 -17.70 1.17 2.88
C GLY A 121 -17.91 2.12 1.70
N PRO A 122 -19.16 2.25 1.23
CA PRO A 122 -19.49 2.94 -0.02
C PRO A 122 -19.25 4.45 -0.01
N ASN A 123 -19.07 5.05 1.16
CA ASN A 123 -18.76 6.48 1.29
C ASN A 123 -17.25 6.77 1.29
N ASP A 124 -16.41 5.73 1.18
CA ASP A 124 -14.97 5.90 1.20
C ASP A 124 -14.43 6.15 -0.21
N ARG A 125 -13.60 7.20 -0.32
CA ARG A 125 -12.75 7.51 -1.47
C ARG A 125 -11.33 7.14 -1.12
N VAL A 126 -10.85 6.06 -1.70
CA VAL A 126 -9.68 5.33 -1.22
C VAL A 126 -8.47 5.62 -2.08
N LEU A 127 -7.37 6.02 -1.44
CA LEU A 127 -6.05 5.96 -2.04
C LEU A 127 -5.37 4.64 -1.64
N ILE A 128 -5.09 3.77 -2.62
CA ILE A 128 -4.38 2.51 -2.37
C ILE A 128 -2.88 2.75 -2.51
N LEU A 129 -2.12 2.38 -1.49
CA LEU A 129 -0.65 2.49 -1.47
C LEU A 129 -0.01 1.16 -1.11
N ASP A 130 1.14 0.88 -1.73
CA ASP A 130 2.01 -0.25 -1.40
C ASP A 130 3.47 0.15 -1.64
N ASP A 131 4.44 -0.59 -1.06
CA ASP A 131 5.87 -0.34 -1.24
C ASP A 131 6.39 -0.79 -2.61
N PHE A 132 5.84 -1.86 -3.16
CA PHE A 132 6.16 -2.38 -4.49
C PHE A 132 4.93 -2.82 -5.27
N LEU A 133 4.83 -2.36 -6.50
CA LEU A 133 3.79 -2.85 -7.41
C LEU A 133 4.06 -4.31 -7.84
N ALA A 134 5.31 -4.69 -7.99
CA ALA A 134 5.74 -6.00 -8.49
C ALA A 134 4.92 -6.42 -9.74
N ASN A 135 4.16 -7.51 -9.63
CA ASN A 135 3.26 -7.97 -10.70
C ASN A 135 1.81 -7.45 -10.57
N GLY A 136 1.55 -6.53 -9.63
CA GLY A 136 0.25 -5.89 -9.41
C GLY A 136 -0.82 -6.77 -8.75
N LYS A 137 -0.48 -7.97 -8.28
CA LYS A 137 -1.50 -8.89 -7.72
C LYS A 137 -2.02 -8.45 -6.36
N ALA A 138 -1.14 -7.93 -5.47
CA ALA A 138 -1.57 -7.34 -4.22
C ALA A 138 -2.52 -6.16 -4.47
N MET A 139 -2.16 -5.29 -5.41
CA MET A 139 -3.00 -4.16 -5.82
C MET A 139 -4.37 -4.62 -6.33
N ARG A 140 -4.42 -5.68 -7.16
CA ARG A 140 -5.70 -6.25 -7.63
C ARG A 140 -6.55 -6.79 -6.49
N GLY A 141 -5.94 -7.45 -5.51
CA GLY A 141 -6.65 -7.92 -4.31
C GLY A 141 -7.25 -6.76 -3.51
N LEU A 142 -6.50 -5.65 -3.35
CA LEU A 142 -7.01 -4.46 -2.67
C LEU A 142 -8.12 -3.76 -3.46
N LEU A 143 -8.03 -3.71 -4.80
CA LEU A 143 -9.10 -3.21 -5.66
C LEU A 143 -10.37 -4.06 -5.56
N ASP A 144 -10.24 -5.40 -5.50
CA ASP A 144 -11.37 -6.30 -5.30
C ASP A 144 -12.04 -6.06 -3.94
N VAL A 145 -11.26 -5.85 -2.88
CA VAL A 145 -11.79 -5.47 -1.55
C VAL A 145 -12.55 -4.13 -1.61
N CYS A 146 -12.04 -3.13 -2.31
CA CYS A 146 -12.75 -1.86 -2.53
C CYS A 146 -14.06 -2.07 -3.28
N GLN A 147 -14.07 -2.89 -4.32
CA GLN A 147 -15.26 -3.21 -5.09
C GLN A 147 -16.33 -3.91 -4.23
N GLN A 148 -15.95 -4.89 -3.40
CA GLN A 148 -16.85 -5.55 -2.46
C GLN A 148 -17.45 -4.57 -1.46
N ALA A 149 -16.67 -3.56 -1.03
CA ALA A 149 -17.11 -2.52 -0.11
C ALA A 149 -17.99 -1.44 -0.77
N GLY A 150 -18.04 -1.38 -2.10
CA GLY A 150 -18.64 -0.28 -2.85
C GLY A 150 -17.86 1.03 -2.75
N ALA A 151 -16.60 1.00 -2.29
CA ALA A 151 -15.71 2.15 -2.17
C ALA A 151 -15.17 2.58 -3.55
N SER A 152 -14.84 3.87 -3.70
CA SER A 152 -14.34 4.47 -4.95
C SER A 152 -12.87 4.89 -4.85
#